data_ee02011864d4d53fc177745c5d5e7c9c
#
_entry.id   ee02011864d4d53fc177745c5d5e7c9c
#
_cell.length_a   1.000
_cell.length_b   1.000
_cell.length_c   1.000
_cell.angle_alpha   90.00
_cell.angle_beta   90.00
_cell.angle_gamma   90.00
#
_symmetry.space_group_name_H-M   'P 1'
#
loop_
_entity.id
_entity.type
_entity.pdbx_description
1 polymer ?
#
loop_
_entity_poly.entity_id
_entity_poly.type
_entity_poly.pdbx_seq_one_letter_code
_entity_poly.pdbx_strand_id
1 'polypeptide(L)'
;MKKLKKNNIVNFPSSLSDGEKEVEAILFAAAEPLDIDTIESKLPKKINVPNILNKLQNVYKNRGINLVCISKKWSFRTSENLSELMSEQKTVEKKLSKAAIETLSIIVYHQPVTRAEIEEIRGVAFGTNTLEILMELNWVRSQGRKDVPGKPIQYGTTEEFLSHFNIQKLSDLPTIDELGTAGLIDTANVDSTIFGTGKFYKEQEEKKENIYSDID
;
A
#
# COMPACT_ATOMS: atom_id res chain seq x y z
N MET A 1 -51.11 -7.51 37.76
CA MET A 1 -50.66 -7.78 36.38
C MET A 1 -49.15 -7.62 36.31
N LYS A 2 -48.38 -8.70 36.32
CA LYS A 2 -46.90 -8.71 36.23
C LYS A 2 -46.50 -8.54 34.76
N LYS A 3 -45.80 -7.47 34.42
CA LYS A 3 -45.18 -7.26 33.10
C LYS A 3 -44.07 -8.30 32.89
N LEU A 4 -44.25 -9.17 31.89
CA LEU A 4 -43.25 -10.09 31.40
C LEU A 4 -42.01 -9.32 30.88
N LYS A 5 -40.84 -9.66 31.43
CA LYS A 5 -39.56 -9.13 30.97
C LYS A 5 -39.35 -9.55 29.53
N LYS A 6 -39.05 -8.58 28.64
CA LYS A 6 -38.56 -8.84 27.30
C LYS A 6 -37.33 -9.73 27.37
N ASN A 7 -37.41 -10.91 26.77
CA ASN A 7 -36.25 -11.77 26.56
C ASN A 7 -35.21 -10.99 25.74
N ASN A 8 -34.05 -10.74 26.31
CA ASN A 8 -32.87 -10.35 25.57
C ASN A 8 -32.49 -11.56 24.67
N ILE A 9 -32.89 -11.51 23.42
CA ILE A 9 -32.39 -12.45 22.41
C ILE A 9 -30.94 -12.01 22.17
N VAL A 10 -30.01 -12.75 22.76
CA VAL A 10 -28.58 -12.64 22.41
C VAL A 10 -28.46 -13.27 21.03
N ASN A 11 -28.38 -12.43 20.00
CA ASN A 11 -28.01 -12.90 18.68
C ASN A 11 -26.56 -13.38 18.75
N PHE A 12 -26.37 -14.68 18.81
CA PHE A 12 -25.06 -15.27 18.55
C PHE A 12 -24.67 -14.89 17.12
N PRO A 13 -23.41 -14.49 16.86
CA PRO A 13 -22.96 -14.25 15.51
C PRO A 13 -23.28 -15.49 14.67
N SER A 14 -24.05 -15.30 13.58
CA SER A 14 -24.44 -16.38 12.67
C SER A 14 -23.18 -17.13 12.26
N SER A 15 -23.18 -18.47 12.37
CA SER A 15 -22.08 -19.29 11.89
C SER A 15 -21.86 -18.97 10.41
N LEU A 16 -20.59 -18.80 10.03
CA LEU A 16 -20.20 -18.58 8.64
C LEU A 16 -20.80 -19.68 7.76
N SER A 17 -21.30 -19.31 6.59
CA SER A 17 -21.73 -20.26 5.56
C SER A 17 -20.52 -21.06 5.05
N ASP A 18 -20.74 -22.21 4.43
CA ASP A 18 -19.62 -23.04 3.95
C ASP A 18 -18.74 -22.30 2.95
N GLY A 19 -19.32 -21.49 2.05
CA GLY A 19 -18.52 -20.65 1.14
C GLY A 19 -17.72 -19.56 1.86
N GLU A 20 -18.23 -18.98 2.94
CA GLU A 20 -17.48 -18.03 3.76
C GLU A 20 -16.29 -18.68 4.48
N LYS A 21 -16.48 -19.91 4.98
CA LYS A 21 -15.39 -20.70 5.59
C LYS A 21 -14.33 -21.12 4.58
N GLU A 22 -14.73 -21.47 3.35
CA GLU A 22 -13.81 -21.81 2.27
C GLU A 22 -12.93 -20.61 1.90
N VAL A 23 -13.50 -19.43 1.71
CA VAL A 23 -12.76 -18.19 1.40
C VAL A 23 -11.87 -17.79 2.57
N GLU A 24 -12.36 -17.86 3.81
CA GLU A 24 -11.59 -17.61 5.02
C GLU A 24 -10.35 -18.52 5.11
N ALA A 25 -10.54 -19.82 4.87
CA ALA A 25 -9.46 -20.81 4.91
C ALA A 25 -8.39 -20.55 3.82
N ILE A 26 -8.83 -20.21 2.59
CA ILE A 26 -7.93 -19.86 1.48
C ILE A 26 -7.08 -18.64 1.85
N LEU A 27 -7.69 -17.59 2.38
CA LEU A 27 -6.99 -16.37 2.77
C LEU A 27 -6.05 -16.59 3.96
N PHE A 28 -6.45 -17.42 4.93
CA PHE A 28 -5.62 -17.74 6.10
C PHE A 28 -4.39 -18.56 5.72
N ALA A 29 -4.53 -19.51 4.79
CA ALA A 29 -3.45 -20.38 4.34
C ALA A 29 -2.52 -19.72 3.32
N ALA A 30 -2.89 -18.55 2.80
CA ALA A 30 -2.09 -17.86 1.79
C ALA A 30 -0.84 -17.22 2.40
N ALA A 31 0.31 -17.45 1.79
CA ALA A 31 1.57 -16.80 2.16
C ALA A 31 1.65 -15.34 1.67
N GLU A 32 0.90 -15.02 0.60
CA GLU A 32 0.88 -13.70 -0.04
C GLU A 32 -0.56 -13.21 -0.19
N PRO A 33 -0.78 -11.87 -0.28
CA PRO A 33 -2.09 -11.31 -0.55
C PRO A 33 -2.67 -11.81 -1.88
N LEU A 34 -3.94 -12.22 -1.89
CA LEU A 34 -4.62 -12.81 -3.05
C LEU A 34 -5.59 -11.83 -3.69
N ASP A 35 -5.61 -11.80 -5.01
CA ASP A 35 -6.67 -11.16 -5.79
C ASP A 35 -7.94 -12.04 -5.88
N ILE A 36 -9.04 -11.45 -6.34
CA ILE A 36 -10.33 -12.13 -6.43
C ILE A 36 -10.26 -13.32 -7.39
N ASP A 37 -9.61 -13.17 -8.53
CA ASP A 37 -9.53 -14.21 -9.57
C ASP A 37 -8.78 -15.44 -9.04
N THR A 38 -7.70 -15.22 -8.28
CA THR A 38 -6.94 -16.29 -7.62
C THR A 38 -7.79 -16.99 -6.55
N ILE A 39 -8.58 -16.26 -5.76
CA ILE A 39 -9.48 -16.86 -4.76
C ILE A 39 -10.54 -17.69 -5.48
N GLU A 40 -11.18 -17.16 -6.53
CA GLU A 40 -12.20 -17.86 -7.31
C GLU A 40 -11.67 -19.16 -7.94
N SER A 41 -10.42 -19.14 -8.43
CA SER A 41 -9.79 -20.32 -9.04
C SER A 41 -9.54 -21.47 -8.07
N LYS A 42 -9.43 -21.17 -6.78
CA LYS A 42 -9.20 -22.16 -5.70
C LYS A 42 -10.49 -22.74 -5.14
N LEU A 43 -11.65 -22.16 -5.47
CA LEU A 43 -12.93 -22.59 -4.94
C LEU A 43 -13.53 -23.72 -5.78
N PRO A 44 -14.15 -24.74 -5.14
CA PRO A 44 -14.75 -25.88 -5.84
C PRO A 44 -16.04 -25.51 -6.60
N LYS A 45 -16.67 -24.40 -6.23
CA LYS A 45 -17.93 -23.91 -6.82
C LYS A 45 -17.84 -22.42 -7.11
N LYS A 46 -18.53 -21.98 -8.16
CA LYS A 46 -18.69 -20.55 -8.43
C LYS A 46 -19.58 -19.91 -7.37
N ILE A 47 -19.02 -19.04 -6.56
CA ILE A 47 -19.71 -18.26 -5.53
C ILE A 47 -19.37 -16.77 -5.72
N ASN A 48 -20.20 -15.90 -5.17
CA ASN A 48 -19.92 -14.44 -5.24
C ASN A 48 -18.85 -14.05 -4.21
N VAL A 49 -17.58 -14.19 -4.59
CA VAL A 49 -16.42 -13.89 -3.74
C VAL A 49 -16.41 -12.45 -3.23
N PRO A 50 -16.67 -11.40 -4.05
CA PRO A 50 -16.72 -10.02 -3.55
C PRO A 50 -17.69 -9.81 -2.38
N ASN A 51 -18.88 -10.40 -2.46
CA ASN A 51 -19.87 -10.30 -1.39
C ASN A 51 -19.39 -11.00 -0.09
N ILE A 52 -18.76 -12.15 -0.24
CA ILE A 52 -18.19 -12.90 0.88
C ILE A 52 -17.06 -12.13 1.55
N LEU A 53 -16.15 -11.55 0.77
CA LEU A 53 -15.04 -10.72 1.27
C LEU A 53 -15.55 -9.52 2.08
N ASN A 54 -16.57 -8.82 1.60
CA ASN A 54 -17.19 -7.72 2.33
C ASN A 54 -17.82 -8.17 3.66
N LYS A 55 -18.47 -9.35 3.67
CA LYS A 55 -19.01 -9.92 4.91
C LYS A 55 -17.92 -10.31 5.88
N LEU A 56 -16.87 -11.01 5.43
CA LEU A 56 -15.73 -11.38 6.26
C LEU A 56 -15.02 -10.12 6.81
N GLN A 57 -14.83 -9.09 6.00
CA GLN A 57 -14.26 -7.84 6.45
C GLN A 57 -15.05 -7.24 7.63
N ASN A 58 -16.38 -7.25 7.55
CA ASN A 58 -17.24 -6.80 8.64
C ASN A 58 -17.15 -7.69 9.89
N VAL A 59 -17.06 -9.01 9.72
CA VAL A 59 -16.91 -9.98 10.82
C VAL A 59 -15.59 -9.79 11.55
N TYR A 60 -14.53 -9.44 10.83
CA TYR A 60 -13.19 -9.28 11.38
C TYR A 60 -12.84 -7.85 11.81
N LYS A 61 -13.69 -6.85 11.55
CA LYS A 61 -13.44 -5.42 11.78
C LYS A 61 -13.00 -5.07 13.22
N ASN A 62 -13.52 -5.78 14.22
CA ASN A 62 -13.25 -5.51 15.65
C ASN A 62 -12.55 -6.70 16.32
N ARG A 63 -11.73 -7.44 15.58
CA ARG A 63 -10.98 -8.58 16.10
C ARG A 63 -9.48 -8.27 16.14
N GLY A 64 -8.70 -9.18 16.72
CA GLY A 64 -7.23 -9.06 16.78
C GLY A 64 -6.57 -9.20 15.40
N ILE A 65 -7.28 -9.72 14.42
CA ILE A 65 -6.90 -9.74 13.00
C ILE A 65 -7.99 -9.10 12.17
N ASN A 66 -7.61 -8.35 11.15
CA ASN A 66 -8.51 -7.67 10.23
C ASN A 66 -8.29 -8.17 8.81
N LEU A 67 -9.37 -8.31 8.03
CA LEU A 67 -9.29 -8.58 6.60
C LEU A 67 -9.17 -7.24 5.87
N VAL A 68 -8.06 -7.04 5.16
CA VAL A 68 -7.77 -5.80 4.43
C VAL A 68 -7.60 -6.06 2.95
N CYS A 69 -7.97 -5.06 2.15
CA CYS A 69 -7.73 -5.04 0.70
C CYS A 69 -6.74 -3.92 0.39
N ILE A 70 -5.61 -4.25 -0.19
CA ILE A 70 -4.58 -3.29 -0.62
C ILE A 70 -4.21 -3.61 -2.06
N SER A 71 -4.19 -2.62 -2.94
CA SER A 71 -3.89 -2.79 -4.37
C SER A 71 -4.71 -3.93 -5.02
N LYS A 72 -6.01 -4.04 -4.68
CA LYS A 72 -6.95 -5.09 -5.13
C LYS A 72 -6.64 -6.51 -4.63
N LYS A 73 -5.68 -6.67 -3.71
CA LYS A 73 -5.32 -7.95 -3.09
C LYS A 73 -5.81 -8.00 -1.64
N TRP A 74 -6.28 -9.14 -1.21
CA TRP A 74 -6.87 -9.39 0.10
C TRP A 74 -5.94 -10.21 0.98
N SER A 75 -5.79 -9.82 2.24
CA SER A 75 -5.01 -10.56 3.23
C SER A 75 -5.50 -10.30 4.65
N PHE A 76 -5.28 -11.24 5.55
CA PHE A 76 -5.42 -11.00 6.98
C PHE A 76 -4.20 -10.29 7.53
N ARG A 77 -4.43 -9.27 8.36
CA ARG A 77 -3.38 -8.54 9.07
C ARG A 77 -3.72 -8.40 10.54
N THR A 78 -2.72 -8.33 11.39
CA THR A 78 -2.90 -8.00 12.80
C THR A 78 -3.52 -6.62 12.92
N SER A 79 -4.47 -6.46 13.87
CA SER A 79 -5.07 -5.17 14.17
C SER A 79 -4.01 -4.17 14.63
N GLU A 80 -4.12 -2.93 14.20
CA GLU A 80 -3.19 -1.85 14.56
C GLU A 80 -3.04 -1.68 16.08
N ASN A 81 -4.12 -1.88 16.83
CA ASN A 81 -4.13 -1.80 18.28
C ASN A 81 -3.22 -2.85 18.97
N LEU A 82 -2.81 -3.88 18.25
CA LEU A 82 -1.95 -4.96 18.76
C LEU A 82 -0.53 -4.89 18.20
N SER A 83 -0.18 -3.83 17.49
CA SER A 83 1.14 -3.66 16.88
C SER A 83 2.27 -3.67 17.91
N GLU A 84 2.06 -3.06 19.08
CA GLU A 84 3.02 -3.06 20.20
C GLU A 84 3.27 -4.47 20.74
N LEU A 85 2.21 -5.27 20.92
CA LEU A 85 2.31 -6.65 21.39
C LEU A 85 3.13 -7.53 20.44
N MET A 86 3.07 -7.25 19.13
CA MET A 86 3.79 -8.01 18.11
C MET A 86 5.20 -7.47 17.87
N SER A 87 5.52 -6.28 18.35
CA SER A 87 6.84 -5.66 18.13
C SER A 87 7.96 -6.35 18.94
N GLU A 88 7.65 -7.01 20.03
CA GLU A 88 8.62 -7.75 20.86
C GLU A 88 9.25 -8.97 20.13
N GLN A 89 8.62 -9.46 19.09
CA GLN A 89 9.11 -10.62 18.31
C GLN A 89 9.86 -10.24 17.02
N LYS A 90 10.04 -8.95 16.73
CA LYS A 90 10.82 -8.54 15.57
C LYS A 90 12.30 -8.85 15.80
N THR A 91 12.78 -9.91 15.20
CA THR A 91 14.19 -10.05 14.78
C THR A 91 14.63 -8.70 14.23
N VAL A 92 15.78 -8.20 14.71
CA VAL A 92 16.34 -6.88 14.35
C VAL A 92 16.41 -6.76 12.83
N GLU A 93 15.33 -6.29 12.20
CA GLU A 93 15.37 -5.87 10.81
C GLU A 93 16.43 -4.78 10.72
N LYS A 94 17.42 -4.97 9.84
CA LYS A 94 18.46 -3.96 9.61
C LYS A 94 17.75 -2.65 9.25
N LYS A 95 17.78 -1.69 10.17
CA LYS A 95 17.22 -0.37 9.91
C LYS A 95 17.84 0.18 8.63
N LEU A 96 17.01 0.66 7.72
CA LEU A 96 17.50 1.36 6.53
C LEU A 96 18.40 2.52 6.94
N SER A 97 19.47 2.71 6.20
CA SER A 97 20.32 3.89 6.38
C SER A 97 19.53 5.17 6.05
N LYS A 98 19.94 6.31 6.62
CA LYS A 98 19.35 7.61 6.30
C LYS A 98 19.35 7.85 4.78
N ALA A 99 20.45 7.53 4.09
CA ALA A 99 20.56 7.63 2.64
C ALA A 99 19.52 6.78 1.90
N ALA A 100 19.22 5.57 2.40
CA ALA A 100 18.21 4.70 1.79
C ALA A 100 16.79 5.27 1.99
N ILE A 101 16.48 5.81 3.15
CA ILE A 101 15.19 6.45 3.44
C ILE A 101 15.00 7.68 2.56
N GLU A 102 16.00 8.56 2.46
CA GLU A 102 15.96 9.75 1.59
C GLU A 102 15.76 9.36 0.12
N THR A 103 16.52 8.37 -0.37
CA THR A 103 16.40 7.87 -1.74
C THR A 103 15.02 7.28 -2.01
N LEU A 104 14.48 6.49 -1.09
CA LEU A 104 13.13 5.93 -1.20
C LEU A 104 12.09 7.04 -1.26
N SER A 105 12.16 8.04 -0.40
CA SER A 105 11.23 9.17 -0.38
C SER A 105 11.22 9.91 -1.72
N ILE A 106 12.40 10.19 -2.30
CA ILE A 106 12.49 10.83 -3.61
C ILE A 106 11.84 9.97 -4.69
N ILE A 107 12.13 8.66 -4.71
CA ILE A 107 11.49 7.77 -5.68
C ILE A 107 9.97 7.80 -5.54
N VAL A 108 9.46 7.73 -4.33
CA VAL A 108 8.01 7.71 -4.04
C VAL A 108 7.30 8.95 -4.60
N TYR A 109 7.89 10.14 -4.42
CA TYR A 109 7.27 11.40 -4.81
C TYR A 109 7.57 11.84 -6.25
N HIS A 110 8.66 11.32 -6.88
CA HIS A 110 9.13 11.77 -8.19
C HIS A 110 9.14 10.71 -9.28
N GLN A 111 8.63 9.50 -9.00
CA GLN A 111 8.64 8.42 -9.98
C GLN A 111 7.81 8.71 -11.23
N PRO A 112 8.26 8.26 -12.43
CA PRO A 112 9.49 7.50 -12.67
C PRO A 112 10.74 8.40 -12.70
N VAL A 113 11.75 8.08 -11.91
CA VAL A 113 12.94 8.91 -11.68
C VAL A 113 14.24 8.15 -11.95
N THR A 114 15.23 8.78 -12.55
CA THR A 114 16.55 8.19 -12.81
C THR A 114 17.50 8.40 -11.62
N ARG A 115 18.60 7.63 -11.60
CA ARG A 115 19.63 7.79 -10.56
C ARG A 115 20.20 9.21 -10.52
N ALA A 116 20.48 9.80 -11.68
CA ALA A 116 21.03 11.16 -11.75
C ALA A 116 20.08 12.21 -11.16
N GLU A 117 18.78 12.08 -11.45
CA GLU A 117 17.76 12.96 -10.89
C GLU A 117 17.62 12.79 -9.36
N ILE A 118 17.73 11.55 -8.86
CA ILE A 118 17.75 11.32 -7.40
C ILE A 118 18.96 12.01 -6.75
N GLU A 119 20.15 11.89 -7.35
CA GLU A 119 21.38 12.52 -6.85
C GLU A 119 21.29 14.04 -6.92
N GLU A 120 20.70 14.59 -7.97
CA GLU A 120 20.43 16.01 -8.13
C GLU A 120 19.51 16.54 -7.03
N ILE A 121 18.37 15.88 -6.79
CA ILE A 121 17.42 16.25 -5.73
C ILE A 121 18.05 16.14 -4.35
N ARG A 122 18.86 15.11 -4.09
CA ARG A 122 19.55 14.96 -2.80
C ARG A 122 20.71 15.95 -2.60
N GLY A 123 21.23 16.52 -3.67
CA GLY A 123 22.45 17.34 -3.65
C GLY A 123 23.74 16.55 -3.39
N VAL A 124 23.67 15.23 -3.21
CA VAL A 124 24.82 14.34 -2.97
C VAL A 124 24.65 13.00 -3.67
N ALA A 125 25.76 12.46 -4.17
CA ALA A 125 25.78 11.12 -4.74
C ALA A 125 25.51 10.05 -3.66
N PHE A 126 24.98 8.92 -4.07
CA PHE A 126 24.77 7.78 -3.17
C PHE A 126 25.38 6.48 -3.73
N GLY A 127 25.77 5.58 -2.83
CA GLY A 127 26.34 4.29 -3.20
C GLY A 127 25.35 3.41 -3.98
N THR A 128 25.88 2.55 -4.86
CA THR A 128 25.08 1.57 -5.62
C THR A 128 24.25 0.67 -4.71
N ASN A 129 24.79 0.28 -3.57
CA ASN A 129 24.15 -0.56 -2.56
C ASN A 129 22.82 0.04 -2.01
N THR A 130 22.63 1.37 -2.10
CA THR A 130 21.39 2.01 -1.61
C THR A 130 20.18 1.61 -2.43
N LEU A 131 20.27 1.63 -3.76
CA LEU A 131 19.20 1.16 -4.65
C LEU A 131 19.04 -0.36 -4.58
N GLU A 132 20.16 -1.10 -4.50
CA GLU A 132 20.15 -2.55 -4.40
C GLU A 132 19.36 -3.03 -3.18
N ILE A 133 19.58 -2.44 -2.01
CA ILE A 133 18.80 -2.75 -0.79
C ILE A 133 17.30 -2.52 -0.99
N LEU A 134 16.91 -1.38 -1.61
CA LEU A 134 15.50 -1.08 -1.86
C LEU A 134 14.86 -2.03 -2.88
N MET A 135 15.65 -2.51 -3.84
CA MET A 135 15.22 -3.51 -4.82
C MET A 135 15.16 -4.92 -4.21
N GLU A 136 16.09 -5.29 -3.34
CA GLU A 136 16.07 -6.55 -2.56
C GLU A 136 14.84 -6.64 -1.65
N LEU A 137 14.43 -5.52 -1.06
CA LEU A 137 13.18 -5.41 -0.30
C LEU A 137 11.93 -5.45 -1.19
N ASN A 138 12.08 -5.49 -2.51
CA ASN A 138 11.01 -5.37 -3.49
C ASN A 138 10.17 -4.09 -3.35
N TRP A 139 10.71 -3.01 -2.77
CA TRP A 139 9.99 -1.73 -2.66
C TRP A 139 10.18 -0.85 -3.87
N VAL A 140 11.30 -1.02 -4.57
CA VAL A 140 11.67 -0.28 -5.79
C VAL A 140 11.95 -1.24 -6.92
N ARG A 141 11.56 -0.87 -8.14
CA ARG A 141 11.85 -1.62 -9.36
C ARG A 141 12.23 -0.67 -10.50
N SER A 142 12.88 -1.21 -11.52
CA SER A 142 13.06 -0.53 -12.79
C SER A 142 11.72 -0.39 -13.52
N GLN A 143 11.42 0.82 -14.01
CA GLN A 143 10.21 1.15 -14.78
C GLN A 143 10.53 1.52 -16.24
N GLY A 144 11.64 1.03 -16.77
CA GLY A 144 12.07 1.29 -18.13
C GLY A 144 13.26 2.23 -18.22
N ARG A 145 13.43 2.90 -19.33
CA ARG A 145 14.52 3.84 -19.59
C ARG A 145 13.96 5.17 -20.07
N LYS A 146 14.58 6.26 -19.61
CA LYS A 146 14.24 7.60 -20.08
C LYS A 146 14.70 7.79 -21.50
N ASP A 147 13.88 8.43 -22.35
CA ASP A 147 14.22 8.67 -23.77
C ASP A 147 15.05 9.97 -23.91
N VAL A 148 16.27 9.89 -23.41
CA VAL A 148 17.31 10.94 -23.49
C VAL A 148 18.65 10.28 -23.83
N PRO A 149 19.66 11.03 -24.31
CA PRO A 149 21.01 10.50 -24.54
C PRO A 149 21.50 9.69 -23.33
N GLY A 150 22.04 8.50 -23.59
CA GLY A 150 22.47 7.55 -22.52
C GLY A 150 21.35 6.63 -22.02
N LYS A 151 20.08 6.90 -22.33
CA LYS A 151 18.90 6.06 -21.95
C LYS A 151 18.96 5.52 -20.51
N PRO A 152 19.09 6.39 -19.50
CA PRO A 152 19.24 5.96 -18.12
C PRO A 152 18.00 5.19 -17.64
N ILE A 153 18.23 4.24 -16.73
CA ILE A 153 17.15 3.47 -16.10
C ILE A 153 16.33 4.39 -15.19
N GLN A 154 15.02 4.25 -15.28
CA GLN A 154 14.06 4.89 -14.38
C GLN A 154 13.59 3.92 -13.32
N TYR A 155 13.38 4.43 -12.13
CA TYR A 155 12.95 3.67 -10.95
C TYR A 155 11.58 4.15 -10.47
N GLY A 156 10.83 3.23 -9.89
CA GLY A 156 9.57 3.54 -9.24
C GLY A 156 9.21 2.47 -8.23
N THR A 157 8.15 2.71 -7.46
CA THR A 157 7.69 1.82 -6.40
C THR A 157 6.94 0.60 -6.93
N THR A 158 6.73 -0.37 -6.07
CA THR A 158 6.05 -1.63 -6.35
C THR A 158 4.74 -1.73 -5.54
N GLU A 159 3.97 -2.77 -5.78
CA GLU A 159 2.81 -3.12 -4.94
C GLU A 159 3.25 -3.56 -3.54
N GLU A 160 4.43 -4.18 -3.40
CA GLU A 160 5.00 -4.55 -2.10
C GLU A 160 5.29 -3.32 -1.23
N PHE A 161 5.76 -2.21 -1.84
CA PHE A 161 5.89 -0.94 -1.14
C PHE A 161 4.53 -0.49 -0.57
N LEU A 162 3.48 -0.45 -1.39
CA LEU A 162 2.15 -0.05 -0.95
C LEU A 162 1.63 -0.97 0.16
N SER A 163 1.83 -2.28 -0.02
CA SER A 163 1.44 -3.30 0.95
C SER A 163 2.18 -3.15 2.27
N HIS A 164 3.50 -2.92 2.25
CA HIS A 164 4.31 -2.76 3.44
C HIS A 164 3.91 -1.54 4.27
N PHE A 165 3.67 -0.41 3.61
CA PHE A 165 3.28 0.84 4.26
C PHE A 165 1.76 0.97 4.47
N ASN A 166 0.97 -0.06 4.15
CA ASN A 166 -0.49 -0.08 4.28
C ASN A 166 -1.19 1.06 3.52
N ILE A 167 -0.70 1.39 2.33
CA ILE A 167 -1.18 2.47 1.46
C ILE A 167 -1.94 1.85 0.29
N GLN A 168 -3.15 2.33 -0.03
CA GLN A 168 -3.93 1.80 -1.15
C GLN A 168 -3.36 2.24 -2.50
N LYS A 169 -2.96 3.48 -2.61
CA LYS A 169 -2.39 4.10 -3.82
C LYS A 169 -1.45 5.25 -3.43
N LEU A 170 -0.53 5.59 -4.31
CA LEU A 170 0.45 6.66 -4.07
C LEU A 170 -0.18 8.02 -3.81
N SER A 171 -1.36 8.30 -4.38
CA SER A 171 -2.09 9.53 -4.12
C SER A 171 -2.64 9.66 -2.69
N ASP A 172 -2.60 8.60 -1.90
CA ASP A 172 -2.99 8.63 -0.49
C ASP A 172 -1.82 9.09 0.43
N LEU A 173 -0.64 9.30 -0.14
CA LEU A 173 0.48 9.90 0.57
C LEU A 173 0.22 11.37 0.84
N PRO A 174 0.60 11.87 2.03
CA PRO A 174 0.43 13.28 2.35
C PRO A 174 1.24 14.16 1.40
N THR A 175 0.66 15.27 1.01
CA THR A 175 1.34 16.32 0.25
C THR A 175 2.36 17.06 1.14
N ILE A 176 3.27 17.81 0.52
CA ILE A 176 4.26 18.61 1.25
C ILE A 176 3.57 19.66 2.11
N ASP A 177 2.51 20.28 1.61
CA ASP A 177 1.74 21.27 2.34
C ASP A 177 1.07 20.66 3.58
N GLU A 178 0.55 19.43 3.46
CA GLU A 178 0.00 18.69 4.58
C GLU A 178 1.06 18.31 5.60
N LEU A 179 2.26 17.88 5.16
CA LEU A 179 3.39 17.58 6.03
C LEU A 179 3.88 18.83 6.76
N GLY A 180 3.93 19.98 6.08
CA GLY A 180 4.26 21.28 6.67
C GLY A 180 3.23 21.72 7.71
N THR A 181 1.95 21.62 7.38
CA THR A 181 0.85 21.95 8.30
C THR A 181 0.86 21.06 9.55
N ALA A 182 1.23 19.78 9.39
CA ALA A 182 1.40 18.86 10.50
C ALA A 182 2.68 19.09 11.32
N GLY A 183 3.54 20.05 10.91
CA GLY A 183 4.81 20.36 11.59
C GLY A 183 5.88 19.28 11.45
N LEU A 184 5.73 18.38 10.49
CA LEU A 184 6.65 17.26 10.24
C LEU A 184 7.85 17.68 9.39
N ILE A 185 7.70 18.73 8.60
CA ILE A 185 8.75 19.36 7.80
C ILE A 185 8.69 20.86 7.95
N ASP A 186 9.86 21.52 7.90
CA ASP A 186 9.95 22.97 7.88
C ASP A 186 9.83 23.48 6.43
N THR A 187 8.63 23.89 6.05
CA THR A 187 8.32 24.35 4.70
C THR A 187 9.06 25.64 4.31
N ALA A 188 9.56 26.40 5.27
CA ALA A 188 10.35 27.62 5.02
C ALA A 188 11.73 27.32 4.43
N ASN A 189 12.28 26.13 4.69
CA ASN A 189 13.59 25.68 4.23
C ASN A 189 13.51 24.57 3.16
N VAL A 190 12.31 24.13 2.79
CA VAL A 190 12.12 23.16 1.72
C VAL A 190 12.14 23.91 0.40
N ASP A 191 13.22 23.72 -0.35
CA ASP A 191 13.25 24.19 -1.73
C ASP A 191 12.12 23.52 -2.51
N SER A 192 11.13 24.30 -2.96
CA SER A 192 9.96 23.82 -3.70
C SER A 192 10.33 23.09 -5.00
N THR A 193 11.59 23.20 -5.44
CA THR A 193 12.14 22.45 -6.57
C THR A 193 12.48 21.01 -6.20
N ILE A 194 12.78 20.74 -4.92
CA ILE A 194 13.17 19.40 -4.43
C ILE A 194 11.97 18.46 -4.39
N PHE A 195 10.82 18.99 -4.00
CA PHE A 195 9.58 18.25 -3.96
C PHE A 195 8.63 18.91 -4.97
N GLY A 196 8.73 18.57 -6.24
CA GLY A 196 7.95 19.18 -7.31
C GLY A 196 6.54 19.54 -6.86
N THR A 197 6.16 20.79 -7.02
CA THR A 197 4.79 21.25 -6.81
C THR A 197 3.86 20.33 -7.58
N GLY A 198 3.12 19.46 -6.94
CA GLY A 198 2.03 18.60 -7.45
C GLY A 198 1.70 18.50 -8.96
N LYS A 199 2.53 19.09 -9.84
CA LYS A 199 2.39 19.10 -11.29
C LYS A 199 2.45 17.69 -11.89
N PHE A 200 3.25 16.79 -11.33
CA PHE A 200 3.38 15.44 -11.85
C PHE A 200 2.10 14.62 -11.72
N TYR A 201 1.32 14.80 -10.66
CA TYR A 201 0.03 14.11 -10.51
C TYR A 201 -1.02 14.73 -11.43
N LYS A 202 -1.03 16.05 -11.59
CA LYS A 202 -1.95 16.73 -12.51
C LYS A 202 -1.68 16.40 -13.97
N GLU A 203 -0.42 16.37 -14.39
CA GLU A 203 -0.06 15.99 -15.77
C GLU A 203 -0.36 14.52 -16.11
N GLN A 204 -0.34 13.61 -15.12
CA GLN A 204 -0.73 12.22 -15.35
C GLN A 204 -2.25 12.04 -15.39
N GLU A 205 -3.01 12.81 -14.61
CA GLU A 205 -4.46 12.81 -14.68
C GLU A 205 -4.94 13.46 -16.00
N GLU A 206 -4.38 14.60 -16.40
CA GLU A 206 -4.68 15.26 -17.68
C GLU A 206 -4.31 14.38 -18.88
N LYS A 207 -3.21 13.63 -18.84
CA LYS A 207 -2.86 12.67 -19.90
C LYS A 207 -3.80 11.48 -19.94
N LYS A 208 -4.33 11.02 -18.83
CA LYS A 208 -5.33 9.96 -18.81
C LYS A 208 -6.69 10.42 -19.32
N GLU A 209 -7.12 11.60 -18.96
CA GLU A 209 -8.38 12.18 -19.46
C GLU A 209 -8.35 12.43 -20.96
N ASN A 210 -7.21 12.90 -21.52
CA ASN A 210 -7.04 13.10 -22.95
C ASN A 210 -7.00 11.79 -23.77
N ILE A 211 -6.56 10.67 -23.19
CA ILE A 211 -6.56 9.37 -23.89
C ILE A 211 -7.99 8.78 -23.99
N TYR A 212 -8.89 9.14 -23.08
CA TYR A 212 -10.28 8.67 -23.12
C TYR A 212 -11.23 9.60 -23.87
N SER A 213 -10.82 10.85 -24.19
CA SER A 213 -11.62 11.78 -24.98
C SER A 213 -11.48 11.61 -26.50
N ASP A 214 -10.49 10.83 -26.97
CA ASP A 214 -10.24 10.58 -28.42
C ASP A 214 -10.85 9.25 -28.92
N ILE A 215 -11.78 8.65 -28.16
CA ILE A 215 -12.44 7.35 -28.49
C ILE A 215 -13.98 7.52 -28.65
N ASP A 216 -14.46 8.71 -29.00
CA ASP A 216 -15.86 8.90 -29.44
C ASP A 216 -15.92 9.28 -30.92
#